data_42172cd4337339449347cf09adc0e246
#
_entry.id   42172cd4337339449347cf09adc0e246
#
_cell.length_a   1.000
_cell.length_b   1.000
_cell.length_c   1.000
_cell.angle_alpha   90.00
_cell.angle_beta   90.00
_cell.angle_gamma   90.00
#
_symmetry.space_group_name_H-M   'P 1'
#
loop_
_entity.id
_entity.type
_entity.pdbx_description
1 polymer ?
#
loop_
_entity_poly.entity_id
_entity_poly.type
_entity_poly.pdbx_seq_one_letter_code
_entity_poly.pdbx_strand_id
1 'polypeptide(L)'
;MPTPGFTHAMELWFAMQMPEIRVFLWPAIEQYGDLGIRRAMGLMLDAHPAENGVPYMLALAERARVVRQWQQFFERVPLVLTPVCSQPVYTRGFDVHSVDRTAEVWRECATLTAVPVLGVPALAVPTGVVDGLPMGVQILAARFREDLCLAAGEAIEARAGMAARLPLDLAW
;
A
#
# COMPACT_ATOMS: atom_id res chain seq x y z
N MET A 1 -15.39 -1.23 -17.48
CA MET A 1 -15.17 0.17 -17.08
C MET A 1 -13.78 0.21 -16.44
N PRO A 2 -12.87 1.09 -16.86
CA PRO A 2 -11.55 1.17 -16.25
C PRO A 2 -11.68 1.64 -14.80
N THR A 3 -10.79 1.12 -13.92
CA THR A 3 -10.67 1.61 -12.54
C THR A 3 -10.19 3.06 -12.54
N PRO A 4 -10.59 3.89 -11.57
CA PRO A 4 -9.89 5.14 -11.32
C PRO A 4 -8.42 4.87 -10.99
N GLY A 5 -7.52 5.83 -11.27
CA GLY A 5 -6.07 5.59 -11.21
C GLY A 5 -5.54 5.32 -9.79
N PHE A 6 -4.87 4.18 -9.60
CA PHE A 6 -4.11 3.87 -8.39
C PHE A 6 -2.86 4.74 -8.24
N THR A 7 -2.16 4.98 -9.35
CA THR A 7 -0.94 5.82 -9.37
C THR A 7 -1.22 7.22 -8.84
N HIS A 8 -2.30 7.85 -9.26
CA HIS A 8 -2.66 9.17 -8.76
C HIS A 8 -2.98 9.17 -7.26
N ALA A 9 -3.66 8.14 -6.77
CA ALA A 9 -3.89 7.99 -5.33
C ALA A 9 -2.58 7.78 -4.55
N MET A 10 -1.62 7.04 -5.11
CA MET A 10 -0.28 6.89 -4.55
C MET A 10 0.46 8.24 -4.49
N GLU A 11 0.44 9.04 -5.56
CA GLU A 11 1.05 10.36 -5.59
C GLU A 11 0.46 11.27 -4.49
N LEU A 12 -0.86 11.22 -4.30
CA LEU A 12 -1.51 11.93 -3.20
C LEU A 12 -1.08 11.42 -1.82
N TRP A 13 -0.85 10.11 -1.68
CA TRP A 13 -0.31 9.55 -0.44
C TRP A 13 1.03 10.20 -0.08
N PHE A 14 1.96 10.26 -1.03
CA PHE A 14 3.26 10.90 -0.81
C PHE A 14 3.12 12.40 -0.53
N ALA A 15 2.29 13.12 -1.29
CA ALA A 15 2.07 14.55 -1.09
C ALA A 15 1.52 14.88 0.30
N MET A 16 0.77 13.97 0.92
CA MET A 16 0.25 14.14 2.29
C MET A 16 1.20 13.60 3.35
N GLN A 17 1.73 12.38 3.15
CA GLN A 17 2.50 11.70 4.20
C GLN A 17 3.92 12.26 4.37
N MET A 18 4.59 12.65 3.29
CA MET A 18 5.99 13.09 3.41
C MET A 18 6.16 14.36 4.26
N PRO A 19 5.32 15.40 4.12
CA PRO A 19 5.36 16.53 5.04
C PRO A 19 5.09 16.14 6.50
N GLU A 20 4.10 15.27 6.74
CA GLU A 20 3.76 14.82 8.10
C GLU A 20 4.90 13.99 8.71
N ILE A 21 5.47 13.06 7.96
CA ILE A 21 6.61 12.25 8.42
C ILE A 21 7.80 13.14 8.77
N ARG A 22 8.14 14.14 7.94
CA ARG A 22 9.25 15.06 8.20
C ARG A 22 9.06 15.85 9.50
N VAL A 23 7.84 16.27 9.79
CA VAL A 23 7.56 17.11 10.97
C VAL A 23 7.38 16.28 12.24
N PHE A 24 6.64 15.19 12.17
CA PHE A 24 6.18 14.49 13.38
C PHE A 24 6.96 13.20 13.67
N LEU A 25 7.43 12.49 12.66
CA LEU A 25 8.03 11.17 12.83
C LEU A 25 9.55 11.19 12.69
N TRP A 26 10.07 11.91 11.71
CA TRP A 26 11.50 11.92 11.40
C TRP A 26 12.40 12.34 12.55
N PRO A 27 12.10 13.37 13.35
CA PRO A 27 12.93 13.75 14.50
C PRO A 27 13.07 12.62 15.53
N ALA A 28 12.01 11.85 15.77
CA ALA A 28 12.05 10.71 16.67
C ALA A 28 12.87 9.54 16.08
N ILE A 29 12.78 9.31 14.78
CA ILE A 29 13.58 8.30 14.08
C ILE A 29 15.06 8.69 14.10
N GLU A 30 15.41 9.95 13.86
CA GLU A 30 16.79 10.41 13.95
C GLU A 30 17.37 10.25 15.35
N GLN A 31 16.58 10.47 16.38
CA GLN A 31 17.04 10.41 17.76
C GLN A 31 17.11 8.98 18.29
N TYR A 32 16.08 8.15 18.05
CA TYR A 32 15.88 6.85 18.70
C TYR A 32 15.93 5.66 17.75
N GLY A 33 15.82 5.87 16.44
CA GLY A 33 15.81 4.80 15.44
C GLY A 33 17.16 4.10 15.32
N ASP A 34 17.16 2.82 14.99
CA ASP A 34 18.37 2.11 14.59
C ASP A 34 18.88 2.55 13.19
N LEU A 35 20.03 2.04 12.78
CA LEU A 35 20.62 2.37 11.48
C LEU A 35 19.72 1.94 10.30
N GLY A 36 18.98 0.84 10.46
CA GLY A 36 18.11 0.31 9.41
C GLY A 36 16.93 1.23 9.14
N ILE A 37 16.19 1.62 10.19
CA ILE A 37 15.03 2.50 10.04
C ILE A 37 15.45 3.91 9.59
N ARG A 38 16.57 4.45 10.11
CA ARG A 38 17.08 5.75 9.66
C ARG A 38 17.40 5.73 8.17
N ARG A 39 18.05 4.67 7.69
CA ARG A 39 18.38 4.51 6.27
C ARG A 39 17.11 4.38 5.42
N ALA A 40 16.20 3.50 5.79
CA ALA A 40 14.97 3.27 5.04
C ALA A 40 14.11 4.53 4.91
N MET A 41 13.87 5.21 6.05
CA MET A 41 13.07 6.43 6.05
C MET A 41 13.79 7.61 5.39
N GLY A 42 15.11 7.73 5.55
CA GLY A 42 15.90 8.75 4.86
C GLY A 42 15.80 8.62 3.35
N LEU A 43 16.03 7.42 2.82
CA LEU A 43 15.89 7.16 1.36
C LEU A 43 14.46 7.40 0.84
N MET A 44 13.44 7.07 1.63
CA MET A 44 12.05 7.35 1.26
C MET A 44 11.78 8.85 1.20
N LEU A 45 12.28 9.61 2.17
CA LEU A 45 12.15 11.07 2.20
C LEU A 45 12.92 11.74 1.05
N ASP A 46 14.07 11.19 0.67
CA ASP A 46 14.88 11.67 -0.48
C ASP A 46 14.21 11.34 -1.81
N ALA A 47 13.60 10.14 -1.92
CA ALA A 47 12.84 9.73 -3.11
C ALA A 47 11.57 10.57 -3.32
N HIS A 48 11.02 11.13 -2.25
CA HIS A 48 9.77 11.91 -2.29
C HIS A 48 9.96 13.23 -1.50
N PRO A 49 10.68 14.21 -2.06
CA PRO A 49 10.89 15.49 -1.41
C PRO A 49 9.56 16.20 -1.16
N ALA A 50 9.38 16.65 0.08
CA ALA A 50 8.19 17.41 0.45
C ALA A 50 8.29 18.83 -0.09
N GLU A 51 7.22 19.27 -0.72
CA GLU A 51 7.03 20.67 -1.09
C GLU A 51 6.39 21.46 0.06
N ASN A 52 6.39 22.78 -0.04
CA ASN A 52 5.82 23.68 0.97
C ASN A 52 4.29 23.50 1.11
N GLY A 53 3.71 23.99 2.21
CA GLY A 53 2.34 23.72 2.67
C GLY A 53 1.19 23.87 1.67
N VAL A 54 1.32 24.67 0.60
CA VAL A 54 0.27 24.81 -0.43
C VAL A 54 0.01 23.49 -1.17
N PRO A 55 1.01 22.74 -1.65
CA PRO A 55 0.81 21.41 -2.23
C PRO A 55 0.14 20.42 -1.29
N TYR A 56 0.45 20.42 0.00
CA TYR A 56 -0.23 19.59 0.99
C TYR A 56 -1.73 19.88 1.07
N MET A 57 -2.11 21.16 1.13
CA MET A 57 -3.52 21.59 1.17
C MET A 57 -4.26 21.22 -0.12
N LEU A 58 -3.61 21.37 -1.27
CA LEU A 58 -4.18 20.96 -2.56
C LEU A 58 -4.36 19.45 -2.64
N ALA A 59 -3.42 18.67 -2.11
CA ALA A 59 -3.52 17.21 -2.05
C ALA A 59 -4.70 16.76 -1.17
N LEU A 60 -4.95 17.42 -0.04
CA LEU A 60 -6.13 17.14 0.79
C LEU A 60 -7.44 17.42 0.05
N ALA A 61 -7.53 18.53 -0.70
CA ALA A 61 -8.71 18.84 -1.49
C ALA A 61 -8.90 17.84 -2.63
N GLU A 62 -7.83 17.49 -3.34
CA GLU A 62 -7.84 16.53 -4.44
C GLU A 62 -8.19 15.11 -3.94
N ARG A 63 -7.74 14.72 -2.75
CA ARG A 63 -8.13 13.47 -2.11
C ARG A 63 -9.65 13.32 -2.04
N ALA A 64 -10.37 14.38 -1.67
CA ALA A 64 -11.84 14.33 -1.59
C ALA A 64 -12.48 14.02 -2.97
N ARG A 65 -11.90 14.56 -4.05
CA ARG A 65 -12.33 14.29 -5.42
C ARG A 65 -12.08 12.83 -5.82
N VAL A 66 -10.88 12.33 -5.56
CA VAL A 66 -10.47 10.94 -5.86
C VAL A 66 -11.34 9.94 -5.09
N VAL A 67 -11.53 10.17 -3.80
CA VAL A 67 -12.40 9.32 -2.96
C VAL A 67 -13.82 9.26 -3.51
N ARG A 68 -14.39 10.40 -3.94
CA ARG A 68 -15.72 10.42 -4.56
C ARG A 68 -15.78 9.61 -5.86
N GLN A 69 -14.77 9.72 -6.71
CA GLN A 69 -14.70 8.95 -7.96
C GLN A 69 -14.67 7.44 -7.69
N TRP A 70 -13.89 7.00 -6.69
CA TRP A 70 -13.83 5.60 -6.30
C TRP A 70 -15.14 5.11 -5.68
N GLN A 71 -15.83 5.92 -4.86
CA GLN A 71 -17.13 5.53 -4.32
C GLN A 71 -18.17 5.36 -5.44
N GLN A 72 -18.22 6.27 -6.42
CA GLN A 72 -19.09 6.13 -7.60
C GLN A 72 -18.73 4.90 -8.46
N PHE A 73 -17.46 4.55 -8.54
CA PHE A 73 -17.03 3.32 -9.21
C PHE A 73 -17.54 2.08 -8.48
N PHE A 74 -17.41 2.04 -7.15
CA PHE A 74 -17.89 0.92 -6.32
C PHE A 74 -19.41 0.73 -6.33
N GLU A 75 -20.21 1.74 -6.68
CA GLU A 75 -21.66 1.55 -6.90
C GLU A 75 -21.97 0.55 -8.03
N ARG A 76 -21.06 0.40 -8.98
CA ARG A 76 -21.21 -0.49 -10.14
C ARG A 76 -20.31 -1.73 -10.07
N VAL A 77 -19.19 -1.63 -9.41
CA VAL A 77 -18.19 -2.70 -9.27
C VAL A 77 -17.96 -2.91 -7.78
N PRO A 78 -18.68 -3.81 -7.13
CA PRO A 78 -18.69 -3.93 -5.68
C PRO A 78 -17.36 -4.40 -5.08
N LEU A 79 -16.54 -5.11 -5.88
CA LEU A 79 -15.24 -5.64 -5.48
C LEU A 79 -14.18 -5.37 -6.56
N VAL A 80 -12.98 -5.05 -6.13
CA VAL A 80 -11.80 -4.92 -6.99
C VAL A 80 -10.71 -5.86 -6.48
N LEU A 81 -10.17 -6.70 -7.35
CA LEU A 81 -9.00 -7.52 -7.06
C LEU A 81 -7.76 -6.89 -7.67
N THR A 82 -6.70 -6.79 -6.88
CA THR A 82 -5.41 -6.25 -7.32
C THR A 82 -4.27 -7.11 -6.77
N PRO A 83 -3.08 -7.08 -7.37
CA PRO A 83 -1.89 -7.49 -6.65
C PRO A 83 -1.64 -6.50 -5.49
N VAL A 84 -0.97 -6.94 -4.44
CA VAL A 84 -0.44 -6.05 -3.38
C VAL A 84 0.74 -5.24 -3.93
N CYS A 85 1.63 -5.92 -4.67
CA CYS A 85 2.75 -5.35 -5.40
C CYS A 85 2.72 -5.90 -6.83
N SER A 86 3.03 -5.08 -7.83
CA SER A 86 3.03 -5.49 -9.25
C SER A 86 4.29 -6.27 -9.65
N GLN A 87 5.25 -6.43 -8.75
CA GLN A 87 6.45 -7.24 -8.93
C GLN A 87 6.47 -8.45 -7.99
N PRO A 88 7.20 -9.51 -8.31
CA PRO A 88 7.51 -10.59 -7.38
C PRO A 88 8.20 -10.07 -6.11
N VAL A 89 8.30 -10.93 -5.09
CA VAL A 89 8.94 -10.58 -3.82
C VAL A 89 10.38 -10.13 -4.04
N TYR A 90 10.71 -8.95 -3.53
CA TYR A 90 12.07 -8.41 -3.58
C TYR A 90 13.02 -9.16 -2.64
N THR A 91 14.30 -9.17 -2.99
CA THR A 91 15.35 -9.66 -2.08
C THR A 91 15.48 -8.72 -0.88
N ARG A 92 15.86 -9.30 0.26
CA ARG A 92 16.03 -8.52 1.50
C ARG A 92 17.01 -7.36 1.29
N GLY A 93 16.62 -6.17 1.68
CA GLY A 93 17.41 -4.95 1.58
C GLY A 93 17.41 -4.28 0.21
N PHE A 94 16.62 -4.76 -0.75
CA PHE A 94 16.51 -4.15 -2.06
C PHE A 94 16.05 -2.68 -1.99
N ASP A 95 15.05 -2.43 -1.17
CA ASP A 95 14.41 -1.13 -0.94
C ASP A 95 15.33 -0.08 -0.29
N VAL A 96 16.32 -0.54 0.47
CA VAL A 96 17.28 0.34 1.19
C VAL A 96 18.64 0.45 0.49
N HIS A 97 18.75 -0.03 -0.74
CA HIS A 97 20.01 0.00 -1.49
C HIS A 97 20.32 1.41 -2.02
N SER A 98 19.33 2.09 -2.60
CA SER A 98 19.46 3.45 -3.15
C SER A 98 18.10 4.15 -3.22
N VAL A 99 18.11 5.47 -3.42
CA VAL A 99 16.91 6.29 -3.64
C VAL A 99 16.06 5.73 -4.81
N ASP A 100 16.71 5.37 -5.91
CA ASP A 100 16.02 4.83 -7.09
C ASP A 100 15.32 3.50 -6.79
N ARG A 101 15.97 2.60 -6.01
CA ARG A 101 15.37 1.32 -5.60
C ARG A 101 14.22 1.52 -4.63
N THR A 102 14.34 2.45 -3.71
CA THR A 102 13.23 2.85 -2.83
C THR A 102 12.05 3.34 -3.66
N ALA A 103 12.28 4.27 -4.60
CA ALA A 103 11.23 4.81 -5.49
C ALA A 103 10.60 3.72 -6.38
N GLU A 104 11.39 2.75 -6.86
CA GLU A 104 10.91 1.60 -7.63
C GLU A 104 9.91 0.77 -6.81
N VAL A 105 10.29 0.35 -5.61
CA VAL A 105 9.42 -0.45 -4.72
C VAL A 105 8.10 0.26 -4.44
N TRP A 106 8.13 1.53 -4.11
CA TRP A 106 6.92 2.29 -3.84
C TRP A 106 6.01 2.43 -5.06
N ARG A 107 6.59 2.61 -6.25
CA ARG A 107 5.82 2.66 -7.51
C ARG A 107 5.10 1.34 -7.77
N GLU A 108 5.79 0.22 -7.57
CA GLU A 108 5.22 -1.11 -7.77
C GLU A 108 4.17 -1.48 -6.70
N CYS A 109 4.19 -0.79 -5.55
CA CYS A 109 3.20 -0.91 -4.49
C CYS A 109 2.06 0.13 -4.58
N ALA A 110 1.82 0.74 -5.74
CA ALA A 110 0.79 1.77 -5.91
C ALA A 110 -0.62 1.31 -5.49
N THR A 111 -0.97 0.06 -5.74
CA THR A 111 -2.26 -0.52 -5.31
C THR A 111 -2.40 -0.62 -3.80
N LEU A 112 -1.30 -0.84 -3.08
CA LEU A 112 -1.27 -0.87 -1.62
C LEU A 112 -1.37 0.54 -1.02
N THR A 113 -0.54 1.47 -1.51
CA THR A 113 -0.47 2.85 -1.00
C THR A 113 -1.72 3.67 -1.31
N ALA A 114 -2.48 3.31 -2.34
CA ALA A 114 -3.75 3.94 -2.64
C ALA A 114 -4.83 3.69 -1.56
N VAL A 115 -4.83 2.54 -0.90
CA VAL A 115 -5.88 2.12 0.06
C VAL A 115 -6.10 3.14 1.19
N PRO A 116 -5.07 3.58 1.93
CA PRO A 116 -5.25 4.57 2.99
C PRO A 116 -5.74 5.92 2.48
N VAL A 117 -5.37 6.32 1.26
CA VAL A 117 -5.88 7.55 0.63
C VAL A 117 -7.38 7.44 0.37
N LEU A 118 -7.82 6.31 -0.16
CA LEU A 118 -9.23 6.06 -0.48
C LEU A 118 -10.07 5.86 0.80
N GLY A 119 -9.46 5.36 1.87
CA GLY A 119 -10.15 5.03 3.12
C GLY A 119 -11.19 3.94 2.91
N VAL A 120 -10.83 2.89 2.18
CA VAL A 120 -11.68 1.73 1.88
C VAL A 120 -11.15 0.48 2.57
N PRO A 121 -12.01 -0.51 2.87
CA PRO A 121 -11.55 -1.79 3.36
C PRO A 121 -10.72 -2.51 2.30
N ALA A 122 -9.66 -3.18 2.77
CA ALA A 122 -8.80 -4.02 1.96
C ALA A 122 -8.47 -5.31 2.70
N LEU A 123 -8.50 -6.44 2.01
CA LEU A 123 -8.18 -7.75 2.53
C LEU A 123 -7.10 -8.38 1.66
N ALA A 124 -5.97 -8.79 2.25
CA ALA A 124 -4.96 -9.59 1.58
C ALA A 124 -5.27 -11.08 1.78
N VAL A 125 -5.30 -11.84 0.69
CA VAL A 125 -5.63 -13.27 0.71
C VAL A 125 -4.52 -14.05 -0.01
N PRO A 126 -3.96 -15.10 0.61
CA PRO A 126 -3.00 -15.97 -0.06
C PRO A 126 -3.68 -16.78 -1.16
N THR A 127 -3.05 -16.88 -2.33
CA THR A 127 -3.61 -17.58 -3.49
C THR A 127 -2.79 -18.77 -3.95
N GLY A 128 -1.57 -18.94 -3.47
CA GLY A 128 -0.71 -20.06 -3.86
C GLY A 128 0.76 -19.75 -3.71
N VAL A 129 1.56 -20.58 -4.39
CA VAL A 129 3.01 -20.47 -4.47
C VAL A 129 3.41 -20.47 -5.94
N VAL A 130 4.23 -19.51 -6.35
CA VAL A 130 4.81 -19.42 -7.70
C VAL A 130 6.33 -19.34 -7.55
N ASP A 131 7.06 -20.21 -8.22
CA ASP A 131 8.52 -20.30 -8.14
C ASP A 131 9.07 -20.41 -6.71
N GLY A 132 8.35 -21.12 -5.83
CA GLY A 132 8.71 -21.29 -4.42
C GLY A 132 8.37 -20.11 -3.52
N LEU A 133 7.80 -19.03 -4.04
CA LEU A 133 7.43 -17.82 -3.30
C LEU A 133 5.92 -17.75 -3.06
N PRO A 134 5.48 -17.37 -1.84
CA PRO A 134 4.06 -17.18 -1.56
C PRO A 134 3.50 -16.00 -2.35
N MET A 135 2.32 -16.22 -2.93
CA MET A 135 1.59 -15.20 -3.69
C MET A 135 0.23 -14.94 -3.07
N GLY A 136 -0.25 -13.73 -3.24
CA GLY A 136 -1.57 -13.32 -2.76
C GLY A 136 -2.18 -12.21 -3.60
N VAL A 137 -3.46 -11.95 -3.35
CA VAL A 137 -4.20 -10.84 -3.94
C VAL A 137 -4.73 -9.93 -2.85
N GLN A 138 -4.97 -8.69 -3.21
CA GLN A 138 -5.67 -7.72 -2.40
C GLN A 138 -7.10 -7.54 -2.94
N ILE A 139 -8.08 -7.56 -2.05
CA ILE A 139 -9.49 -7.34 -2.35
C ILE A 139 -9.90 -6.00 -1.75
N LEU A 140 -10.49 -5.14 -2.56
CA LEU A 140 -11.00 -3.84 -2.15
C LEU A 140 -12.52 -3.79 -2.32
N ALA A 141 -13.21 -3.10 -1.41
CA ALA A 141 -14.64 -2.82 -1.51
C ALA A 141 -14.95 -1.35 -1.18
N ALA A 142 -16.20 -0.93 -1.33
CA ALA A 142 -16.65 0.38 -0.87
C ALA A 142 -16.44 0.55 0.64
N ARG A 143 -16.44 1.78 1.13
CA ARG A 143 -16.39 2.07 2.56
C ARG A 143 -17.48 1.33 3.31
N PHE A 144 -17.12 0.78 4.48
CA PHE A 144 -18.02 0.02 5.36
C PHE A 144 -18.57 -1.28 4.74
N ARG A 145 -17.89 -1.82 3.72
CA ARG A 145 -18.23 -3.09 3.09
C ARG A 145 -17.14 -4.15 3.30
N GLU A 146 -16.62 -4.22 4.52
CA GLU A 146 -15.71 -5.28 4.99
C GLU A 146 -16.32 -6.66 4.80
N ASP A 147 -17.65 -6.75 4.92
CA ASP A 147 -18.44 -7.97 4.68
C ASP A 147 -18.17 -8.57 3.30
N LEU A 148 -18.10 -7.72 2.27
CA LEU A 148 -17.80 -8.17 0.90
C LEU A 148 -16.37 -8.65 0.74
N CYS A 149 -15.41 -7.94 1.37
CA CYS A 149 -14.01 -8.36 1.34
C CYS A 149 -13.85 -9.74 2.00
N LEU A 150 -14.47 -9.96 3.17
CA LEU A 150 -14.40 -11.22 3.91
C LEU A 150 -15.05 -12.36 3.14
N ALA A 151 -16.27 -12.17 2.60
CA ALA A 151 -16.94 -13.19 1.82
C ALA A 151 -16.16 -13.59 0.55
N ALA A 152 -15.56 -12.60 -0.13
CA ALA A 152 -14.72 -12.89 -1.30
C ALA A 152 -13.41 -13.59 -0.90
N GLY A 153 -12.79 -13.20 0.22
CA GLY A 153 -11.61 -13.84 0.78
C GLY A 153 -11.86 -15.30 1.11
N GLU A 154 -12.95 -15.62 1.82
CA GLU A 154 -13.39 -16.98 2.13
C GLU A 154 -13.57 -17.82 0.85
N ALA A 155 -14.19 -17.26 -0.17
CA ALA A 155 -14.39 -17.96 -1.45
C ALA A 155 -13.07 -18.24 -2.19
N ILE A 156 -12.07 -17.37 -2.06
CA ILE A 156 -10.72 -17.57 -2.62
C ILE A 156 -9.97 -18.63 -1.81
N GLU A 157 -9.93 -18.53 -0.49
CA GLU A 157 -9.24 -19.49 0.39
C GLU A 157 -9.78 -20.91 0.20
N ALA A 158 -11.09 -21.07 0.13
CA ALA A 158 -11.74 -22.36 -0.10
C ALA A 158 -11.31 -23.04 -1.43
N ARG A 159 -10.94 -22.26 -2.43
CA ARG A 159 -10.49 -22.75 -3.75
C ARG A 159 -8.99 -22.89 -3.85
N ALA A 160 -8.23 -21.99 -3.21
CA ALA A 160 -6.78 -22.00 -3.25
C ALA A 160 -6.17 -23.16 -2.45
N GLY A 161 -6.91 -23.72 -1.48
CA GLY A 161 -6.41 -24.80 -0.61
C GLY A 161 -5.22 -24.37 0.28
N MET A 162 -4.95 -23.10 0.35
CA MET A 162 -3.87 -22.48 1.12
C MET A 162 -4.41 -22.05 2.48
N ALA A 163 -4.39 -22.95 3.47
CA ALA A 163 -4.44 -22.49 4.85
C ALA A 163 -3.13 -21.77 5.16
N ALA A 164 -3.21 -20.55 5.67
CA ALA A 164 -2.04 -19.85 6.19
C ALA A 164 -1.46 -20.68 7.35
N ARG A 165 -0.45 -21.49 7.09
CA ARG A 165 0.32 -22.19 8.12
C ARG A 165 1.37 -21.21 8.60
N LEU A 166 1.14 -20.61 9.74
CA LEU A 166 2.20 -19.94 10.48
C LEU A 166 3.20 -21.04 10.90
N PRO A 167 4.48 -20.96 10.50
CA PRO A 167 5.48 -21.84 11.08
C PRO A 167 5.59 -21.48 12.57
N LEU A 168 5.03 -22.33 13.44
CA LEU A 168 5.08 -22.16 14.90
C LEU A 168 6.48 -22.39 15.48
N ASP A 169 7.46 -22.73 14.64
CA ASP A 169 8.82 -23.11 15.04
C ASP A 169 9.86 -21.99 14.83
N LEU A 170 9.44 -20.73 14.64
CA LEU A 170 10.36 -19.61 14.65
C LEU A 170 10.83 -19.37 16.10
N ALA A 171 11.94 -20.01 16.49
CA ALA A 171 12.70 -19.55 17.65
C ALA A 171 13.20 -18.12 17.38
N TRP A 172 12.78 -17.22 18.23
CA TRP A 172 13.22 -15.80 18.22
C TRP A 172 14.61 -15.65 18.82
#